data_0e409aefe9a4fdabcebcac914fedee03
#
_entry.id   0e409aefe9a4fdabcebcac914fedee03
#
_cell.length_a   1.000
_cell.length_b   1.000
_cell.length_c   1.000
_cell.angle_alpha   90.00
_cell.angle_beta   90.00
_cell.angle_gamma   90.00
#
_symmetry.space_group_name_H-M   'P 1'
#
loop_
_entity.id
_entity.type
_entity.pdbx_description
1 polymer ?
#
loop_
_entity_poly.entity_id
_entity_poly.type
_entity_poly.pdbx_seq_one_letter_code
_entity_poly.pdbx_strand_id
1 'polypeptide(L)'
;MEFTIYTIPLWIVAVVGTALAALTGYNHDQKGAYSLFALFVGAVLWAGGYAMEMSSSPGQAAIFWYKIHFIGSAIVPTAILIMALRFTGRDGLINRRNVAALAVVPVVTTLLILTSHDIWIQGHLANTGADAVLPLTYQFGPWFPIYAYYSLAIALAAIAMFGEAVLERLDEGLLNTSTAFLVATILPTVGTAIYVIGGTQIDYGPFGFLISGLCIMAAMFYL
;
A
#
# COMPACT_ATOMS: atom_id res chain seq x y z
N MET A 1 14.28 -5.99 -20.24
CA MET A 1 13.00 -5.94 -19.49
C MET A 1 12.12 -7.05 -20.05
N GLU A 2 11.79 -8.02 -19.25
CA GLU A 2 10.86 -9.09 -19.64
C GLU A 2 9.50 -8.77 -19.00
N PHE A 3 8.49 -8.54 -19.84
CA PHE A 3 7.12 -8.32 -19.36
C PHE A 3 6.49 -9.67 -19.07
N THR A 4 6.25 -9.95 -17.79
CA THR A 4 5.50 -11.13 -17.38
C THR A 4 4.03 -10.77 -17.20
N ILE A 5 3.13 -11.76 -17.30
CA ILE A 5 1.68 -11.55 -17.12
C ILE A 5 1.35 -10.93 -15.75
N TYR A 6 2.19 -11.16 -14.74
CA TYR A 6 2.05 -10.61 -13.40
C TYR A 6 2.27 -9.09 -13.33
N THR A 7 3.01 -8.50 -14.28
CA THR A 7 3.29 -7.06 -14.28
C THR A 7 2.14 -6.22 -14.85
N ILE A 8 1.26 -6.81 -15.67
CA ILE A 8 0.15 -6.09 -16.31
C ILE A 8 -0.81 -5.45 -15.26
N PRO A 9 -1.33 -6.20 -14.26
CA PRO A 9 -2.19 -5.60 -13.23
C PRO A 9 -1.52 -4.49 -12.45
N LEU A 10 -0.22 -4.63 -12.16
CA LEU A 10 0.56 -3.63 -11.42
C LEU A 10 0.73 -2.34 -12.22
N TRP A 11 0.94 -2.44 -13.54
CA TRP A 11 0.98 -1.27 -14.42
C TRP A 11 -0.36 -0.55 -14.51
N ILE A 12 -1.47 -1.30 -14.56
CA ILE A 12 -2.82 -0.71 -14.51
C ILE A 12 -3.01 0.07 -13.21
N VAL A 13 -2.63 -0.51 -12.06
CA VAL A 13 -2.67 0.18 -10.75
C VAL A 13 -1.81 1.44 -10.78
N ALA A 14 -0.60 1.40 -11.33
CA ALA A 14 0.29 2.55 -11.38
C ALA A 14 -0.29 3.67 -12.24
N VAL A 15 -0.85 3.37 -13.41
CA VAL A 15 -1.47 4.35 -14.32
C VAL A 15 -2.73 4.97 -13.71
N VAL A 16 -3.67 4.12 -13.24
CA VAL A 16 -4.91 4.57 -12.61
C VAL A 16 -4.62 5.33 -11.32
N GLY A 17 -3.71 4.82 -10.49
CA GLY A 17 -3.29 5.49 -9.25
C GLY A 17 -2.66 6.86 -9.51
N THR A 18 -1.88 7.01 -10.59
CA THR A 18 -1.31 8.31 -10.98
C THR A 18 -2.41 9.31 -11.38
N ALA A 19 -3.41 8.87 -12.15
CA ALA A 19 -4.55 9.71 -12.51
C ALA A 19 -5.35 10.13 -11.26
N LEU A 20 -5.60 9.20 -10.33
CA LEU A 20 -6.31 9.48 -9.08
C LEU A 20 -5.47 10.39 -8.14
N ALA A 21 -4.16 10.20 -8.07
CA ALA A 21 -3.28 11.11 -7.33
C ALA A 21 -3.34 12.53 -7.91
N ALA A 22 -3.27 12.69 -9.24
CA ALA A 22 -3.40 13.98 -9.90
C ALA A 22 -4.76 14.64 -9.61
N LEU A 23 -5.85 13.86 -9.70
CA LEU A 23 -7.21 14.35 -9.42
C LEU A 23 -7.37 14.80 -7.97
N THR A 24 -6.89 14.02 -7.00
CA THR A 24 -6.94 14.37 -5.57
C THR A 24 -6.02 15.53 -5.23
N GLY A 25 -4.85 15.63 -5.89
CA GLY A 25 -3.95 16.77 -5.77
C GLY A 25 -4.55 18.06 -6.33
N TYR A 26 -5.26 17.99 -7.44
CA TYR A 26 -5.98 19.12 -8.01
C TYR A 26 -7.13 19.61 -7.09
N ASN A 27 -7.85 18.67 -6.47
CA ASN A 27 -8.96 18.97 -5.56
C ASN A 27 -8.52 18.98 -4.08
N HIS A 28 -7.33 19.50 -3.80
CA HIS A 28 -6.70 19.49 -2.47
C HIS A 28 -7.52 20.19 -1.37
N ASP A 29 -8.44 21.09 -1.72
CA ASP A 29 -9.33 21.79 -0.78
C ASP A 29 -10.42 20.87 -0.20
N GLN A 30 -10.68 19.72 -0.82
CA GLN A 30 -11.66 18.76 -0.34
C GLN A 30 -11.19 18.07 0.93
N LYS A 31 -12.14 17.84 1.86
CA LYS A 31 -11.83 17.13 3.11
C LYS A 31 -11.34 15.71 2.81
N GLY A 32 -10.14 15.39 3.27
CA GLY A 32 -9.53 14.06 3.05
C GLY A 32 -8.64 13.95 1.80
N ALA A 33 -8.61 14.97 0.92
CA ALA A 33 -7.82 14.93 -0.31
C ALA A 33 -6.34 14.62 -0.08
N TYR A 34 -5.71 15.20 0.95
CA TYR A 34 -4.31 14.91 1.27
C TYR A 34 -4.04 13.45 1.66
N SER A 35 -4.96 12.81 2.39
CA SER A 35 -4.79 11.39 2.75
C SER A 35 -5.02 10.48 1.56
N LEU A 36 -5.97 10.79 0.69
CA LEU A 36 -6.17 10.08 -0.58
C LEU A 36 -5.00 10.30 -1.54
N PHE A 37 -4.48 11.51 -1.65
CA PHE A 37 -3.29 11.79 -2.44
C PHE A 37 -2.09 10.96 -1.97
N ALA A 38 -1.81 10.96 -0.67
CA ALA A 38 -0.73 10.15 -0.09
C ALA A 38 -0.96 8.64 -0.32
N LEU A 39 -2.20 8.16 -0.20
CA LEU A 39 -2.57 6.78 -0.49
C LEU A 39 -2.27 6.42 -1.96
N PHE A 40 -2.71 7.23 -2.91
CA PHE A 40 -2.49 6.95 -4.32
C PHE A 40 -1.03 7.06 -4.71
N VAL A 41 -0.29 8.05 -4.19
CA VAL A 41 1.17 8.13 -4.40
C VAL A 41 1.86 6.89 -3.83
N GLY A 42 1.51 6.46 -2.62
CA GLY A 42 2.03 5.23 -2.02
C GLY A 42 1.72 3.99 -2.87
N ALA A 43 0.47 3.85 -3.35
CA ALA A 43 0.06 2.73 -4.20
C ALA A 43 0.79 2.72 -5.56
N VAL A 44 1.01 3.90 -6.17
CA VAL A 44 1.77 4.03 -7.42
C VAL A 44 3.23 3.62 -7.23
N LEU A 45 3.88 4.09 -6.17
CA LEU A 45 5.25 3.71 -5.85
C LEU A 45 5.35 2.21 -5.55
N TRP A 46 4.38 1.66 -4.80
CA TRP A 46 4.36 0.25 -4.46
C TRP A 46 4.14 -0.62 -5.70
N ALA A 47 3.03 -0.44 -6.42
CA ALA A 47 2.71 -1.25 -7.59
C ALA A 47 3.67 -1.02 -8.76
N GLY A 48 3.97 0.24 -9.09
CA GLY A 48 4.88 0.60 -10.17
C GLY A 48 6.32 0.17 -9.89
N GLY A 49 6.80 0.37 -8.66
CA GLY A 49 8.11 -0.11 -8.22
C GLY A 49 8.21 -1.63 -8.30
N TYR A 50 7.16 -2.34 -7.87
CA TYR A 50 7.12 -3.81 -7.91
C TYR A 50 7.05 -4.35 -9.35
N ALA A 51 6.28 -3.70 -10.25
CA ALA A 51 6.26 -4.06 -11.66
C ALA A 51 7.63 -3.88 -12.33
N MET A 52 8.32 -2.79 -12.01
CA MET A 52 9.67 -2.51 -12.51
C MET A 52 10.71 -3.48 -11.94
N GLU A 53 10.60 -3.84 -10.66
CA GLU A 53 11.45 -4.87 -10.05
C GLU A 53 11.29 -6.20 -10.75
N MET A 54 10.06 -6.69 -10.91
CA MET A 54 9.74 -7.95 -11.61
C MET A 54 10.23 -7.95 -13.07
N SER A 55 10.25 -6.79 -13.73
CA SER A 55 10.70 -6.65 -15.12
C SER A 55 12.22 -6.45 -15.26
N SER A 56 12.94 -6.35 -14.15
CA SER A 56 14.38 -6.09 -14.12
C SER A 56 15.17 -7.40 -14.13
N SER A 57 16.34 -7.38 -14.76
CA SER A 57 17.33 -8.45 -14.55
C SER A 57 17.91 -8.38 -13.13
N PRO A 58 18.36 -9.54 -12.56
CA PRO A 58 19.03 -9.52 -11.26
C PRO A 58 20.21 -8.54 -11.24
N GLY A 59 20.23 -7.63 -10.25
CA GLY A 59 21.28 -6.63 -10.11
C GLY A 59 20.80 -5.30 -9.54
N GLN A 60 21.59 -4.25 -9.76
CA GLN A 60 21.37 -2.92 -9.17
C GLN A 60 20.02 -2.30 -9.54
N ALA A 61 19.52 -2.55 -10.74
CA ALA A 61 18.20 -2.05 -11.18
C ALA A 61 17.07 -2.68 -10.35
N ALA A 62 17.11 -4.01 -10.12
CA ALA A 62 16.13 -4.69 -9.28
C ALA A 62 16.16 -4.16 -7.84
N ILE A 63 17.36 -3.95 -7.26
CA ILE A 63 17.53 -3.38 -5.92
C ILE A 63 16.99 -1.96 -5.84
N PHE A 64 17.20 -1.14 -6.86
CA PHE A 64 16.65 0.22 -6.91
C PHE A 64 15.12 0.19 -6.87
N TRP A 65 14.47 -0.62 -7.70
CA TRP A 65 13.02 -0.71 -7.76
C TRP A 65 12.42 -1.38 -6.53
N TYR A 66 13.11 -2.34 -5.94
CA TYR A 66 12.81 -2.88 -4.61
C TYR A 66 12.69 -1.77 -3.55
N LYS A 67 13.65 -0.83 -3.50
CA LYS A 67 13.59 0.30 -2.57
C LYS A 67 12.37 1.18 -2.82
N ILE A 68 12.08 1.48 -4.08
CA ILE A 68 10.93 2.31 -4.46
C ILE A 68 9.62 1.66 -4.02
N HIS A 69 9.44 0.35 -4.29
CA HIS A 69 8.20 -0.31 -3.92
C HIS A 69 8.00 -0.38 -2.40
N PHE A 70 9.04 -0.66 -1.62
CA PHE A 70 8.91 -0.68 -0.16
C PHE A 70 8.70 0.70 0.46
N ILE A 71 9.23 1.77 -0.12
CA ILE A 71 8.89 3.15 0.29
C ILE A 71 7.39 3.40 0.06
N GLY A 72 6.86 2.99 -1.09
CA GLY A 72 5.43 3.08 -1.38
C GLY A 72 4.59 2.30 -0.36
N SER A 73 4.96 1.05 -0.08
CA SER A 73 4.27 0.20 0.89
C SER A 73 4.30 0.77 2.33
N ALA A 74 5.33 1.53 2.70
CA ALA A 74 5.42 2.17 4.01
C ALA A 74 4.46 3.37 4.17
N ILE A 75 4.12 4.06 3.09
CA ILE A 75 3.20 5.21 3.10
C ILE A 75 1.74 4.75 3.27
N VAL A 76 1.36 3.69 2.58
CA VAL A 76 -0.03 3.24 2.40
C VAL A 76 -0.79 2.99 3.71
N PRO A 77 -0.31 2.21 4.69
CA PRO A 77 -1.07 1.91 5.91
C PRO A 77 -1.41 3.18 6.70
N THR A 78 -0.46 4.09 6.84
CA THR A 78 -0.66 5.36 7.55
C THR A 78 -1.67 6.25 6.82
N ALA A 79 -1.60 6.33 5.49
CA ALA A 79 -2.54 7.09 4.68
C ALA A 79 -3.96 6.55 4.79
N ILE A 80 -4.14 5.21 4.75
CA ILE A 80 -5.43 4.53 4.93
C ILE A 80 -6.01 4.83 6.32
N LEU A 81 -5.22 4.75 7.39
CA LEU A 81 -5.72 5.04 8.73
C LEU A 81 -6.16 6.50 8.87
N ILE A 82 -5.37 7.46 8.37
CA ILE A 82 -5.75 8.87 8.40
C ILE A 82 -7.04 9.10 7.60
N MET A 83 -7.20 8.43 6.46
CA MET A 83 -8.42 8.46 5.66
C MET A 83 -9.61 7.90 6.47
N ALA A 84 -9.45 6.74 7.12
CA ALA A 84 -10.49 6.12 7.94
C ALA A 84 -10.92 7.04 9.10
N LEU A 85 -9.97 7.64 9.81
CA LEU A 85 -10.24 8.60 10.89
C LEU A 85 -11.06 9.80 10.40
N ARG A 86 -10.72 10.35 9.23
CA ARG A 86 -11.44 11.48 8.64
C ARG A 86 -12.85 11.11 8.18
N PHE A 87 -12.95 9.97 7.51
CA PHE A 87 -14.21 9.50 6.94
C PHE A 87 -15.23 9.12 8.02
N THR A 88 -14.76 8.55 9.16
CA THR A 88 -15.61 8.18 10.30
C THR A 88 -15.80 9.31 11.33
N GLY A 89 -15.44 10.55 10.97
CA GLY A 89 -15.65 11.73 11.83
C GLY A 89 -14.74 11.81 13.06
N ARG A 90 -13.67 11.01 13.11
CA ARG A 90 -12.70 10.98 14.24
C ARG A 90 -11.51 11.93 14.02
N ASP A 91 -11.76 13.09 13.39
CA ASP A 91 -10.74 14.11 13.08
C ASP A 91 -9.95 14.59 14.31
N GLY A 92 -10.54 14.55 15.51
CA GLY A 92 -9.87 14.92 16.76
C GLY A 92 -8.63 14.07 17.08
N LEU A 93 -8.53 12.85 16.51
CA LEU A 93 -7.36 12.00 16.62
C LEU A 93 -6.24 12.39 15.64
N ILE A 94 -6.53 13.20 14.62
CA ILE A 94 -5.57 13.66 13.62
C ILE A 94 -4.93 14.97 14.14
N ASN A 95 -4.11 14.84 15.14
CA ASN A 95 -3.31 15.94 15.66
C ASN A 95 -1.82 15.71 15.40
N ARG A 96 -1.01 16.77 15.53
CA ARG A 96 0.42 16.75 15.21
C ARG A 96 1.18 15.63 15.95
N ARG A 97 0.81 15.37 17.21
CA ARG A 97 1.47 14.34 18.04
C ARG A 97 1.15 12.94 17.54
N ASN A 98 -0.11 12.64 17.24
CA ASN A 98 -0.53 11.32 16.79
C ASN A 98 -0.02 11.02 15.38
N VAL A 99 -0.06 12.00 14.47
CA VAL A 99 0.51 11.85 13.13
C VAL A 99 2.02 11.64 13.19
N ALA A 100 2.73 12.37 14.05
CA ALA A 100 4.16 12.16 14.25
C ALA A 100 4.46 10.76 14.81
N ALA A 101 3.67 10.28 15.77
CA ALA A 101 3.83 8.92 16.32
C ALA A 101 3.59 7.84 15.25
N LEU A 102 2.54 8.00 14.43
CA LEU A 102 2.25 7.09 13.31
C LEU A 102 3.35 7.13 12.23
N ALA A 103 4.02 8.26 12.04
CA ALA A 103 5.07 8.41 11.04
C ALA A 103 6.41 7.77 11.46
N VAL A 104 6.62 7.44 12.73
CA VAL A 104 7.91 6.91 13.23
C VAL A 104 8.32 5.65 12.46
N VAL A 105 7.46 4.64 12.43
CA VAL A 105 7.80 3.36 11.78
C VAL A 105 8.01 3.53 10.27
N PRO A 106 7.12 4.18 9.49
CA PRO A 106 7.36 4.45 8.08
C PRO A 106 8.64 5.22 7.79
N VAL A 107 8.94 6.26 8.58
CA VAL A 107 10.15 7.07 8.39
C VAL A 107 11.41 6.26 8.68
N VAL A 108 11.46 5.56 9.82
CA VAL A 108 12.61 4.69 10.15
C VAL A 108 12.79 3.61 9.08
N THR A 109 11.70 2.97 8.65
CA THR A 109 11.73 1.97 7.58
C THR A 109 12.30 2.54 6.29
N THR A 110 11.82 3.72 5.86
CA THR A 110 12.33 4.40 4.67
C THR A 110 13.83 4.71 4.77
N LEU A 111 14.30 5.19 5.93
CA LEU A 111 15.72 5.46 6.15
C LEU A 111 16.57 4.18 6.07
N LEU A 112 16.11 3.07 6.68
CA LEU A 112 16.79 1.78 6.61
C LEU A 112 16.84 1.22 5.18
N ILE A 113 15.76 1.38 4.41
CA ILE A 113 15.70 0.99 2.99
C ILE A 113 16.70 1.79 2.16
N LEU A 114 16.72 3.11 2.32
CA LEU A 114 17.58 4.00 1.54
C LEU A 114 19.07 3.74 1.83
N THR A 115 19.42 3.49 3.08
CA THR A 115 20.78 3.20 3.50
C THR A 115 21.20 1.74 3.29
N SER A 116 20.27 0.87 2.83
CA SER A 116 20.49 -0.58 2.69
C SER A 116 21.04 -1.22 3.97
N HIS A 117 20.48 -0.83 5.12
CA HIS A 117 20.99 -1.26 6.42
C HIS A 117 20.62 -2.71 6.71
N ASP A 118 21.56 -3.48 7.28
CA ASP A 118 21.40 -4.93 7.57
C ASP A 118 20.25 -5.23 8.54
N ILE A 119 19.81 -4.23 9.33
CA ILE A 119 18.61 -4.33 10.16
C ILE A 119 17.34 -4.48 9.32
N TRP A 120 17.33 -3.94 8.09
CA TRP A 120 16.21 -4.07 7.15
C TRP A 120 16.39 -5.28 6.22
N ILE A 121 17.55 -5.40 5.59
CA ILE A 121 17.90 -6.46 4.65
C ILE A 121 19.32 -6.96 4.92
N GLN A 122 19.45 -8.26 5.16
CA GLN A 122 20.74 -8.90 5.45
C GLN A 122 21.43 -9.40 4.18
N GLY A 123 20.66 -9.63 3.12
CA GLY A 123 21.21 -10.09 1.85
C GLY A 123 20.12 -10.34 0.80
N HIS A 124 20.58 -10.65 -0.39
CA HIS A 124 19.72 -11.04 -1.49
C HIS A 124 20.41 -12.10 -2.35
N LEU A 125 19.63 -13.00 -2.92
CA LEU A 125 20.08 -14.06 -3.82
C LEU A 125 19.44 -13.84 -5.21
N ALA A 126 20.23 -13.92 -6.25
CA ALA A 126 19.72 -13.84 -7.62
C ALA A 126 18.92 -15.11 -7.96
N ASN A 127 17.70 -14.91 -8.46
CA ASN A 127 16.87 -15.99 -8.98
C ASN A 127 17.18 -16.20 -10.46
N THR A 128 17.81 -17.32 -10.79
CA THR A 128 18.22 -17.66 -12.16
C THR A 128 17.37 -18.75 -12.79
N GLY A 129 16.31 -19.22 -12.11
CA GLY A 129 15.39 -20.21 -12.66
C GLY A 129 14.53 -19.63 -13.79
N ALA A 130 14.24 -20.45 -14.79
CA ALA A 130 13.40 -20.04 -15.95
C ALA A 130 11.99 -19.58 -15.53
N ASP A 131 11.48 -20.08 -14.40
CA ASP A 131 10.15 -19.77 -13.87
C ASP A 131 10.17 -18.73 -12.74
N ALA A 132 11.31 -18.07 -12.52
CA ALA A 132 11.44 -17.08 -11.43
C ALA A 132 10.63 -15.81 -11.75
N VAL A 133 9.61 -15.54 -10.97
CA VAL A 133 8.76 -14.32 -11.09
C VAL A 133 9.48 -13.09 -10.58
N LEU A 134 10.33 -13.23 -9.54
CA LEU A 134 11.14 -12.16 -8.98
C LEU A 134 12.61 -12.36 -9.34
N PRO A 135 13.33 -11.29 -9.71
CA PRO A 135 14.75 -11.36 -10.05
C PRO A 135 15.64 -11.66 -8.83
N LEU A 136 15.18 -11.30 -7.64
CA LEU A 136 15.91 -11.43 -6.38
C LEU A 136 15.00 -12.01 -5.29
N THR A 137 15.59 -12.86 -4.43
CA THR A 137 15.00 -13.26 -3.15
C THR A 137 15.74 -12.55 -2.03
N TYR A 138 14.99 -11.90 -1.12
CA TYR A 138 15.55 -11.08 -0.06
C TYR A 138 15.55 -11.82 1.27
N GLN A 139 16.64 -11.66 2.01
CA GLN A 139 16.77 -12.08 3.41
C GLN A 139 16.53 -10.86 4.29
N PHE A 140 15.36 -10.77 4.87
CA PHE A 140 14.97 -9.64 5.69
C PHE A 140 15.67 -9.65 7.05
N GLY A 141 16.01 -8.45 7.52
CA GLY A 141 16.55 -8.22 8.85
C GLY A 141 15.47 -8.13 9.94
N PRO A 142 15.88 -7.95 11.20
CA PRO A 142 14.98 -7.96 12.36
C PRO A 142 13.97 -6.79 12.39
N TRP A 143 14.16 -5.74 11.61
CA TRP A 143 13.20 -4.64 11.49
C TRP A 143 11.99 -4.98 10.63
N PHE A 144 12.14 -5.87 9.65
CA PHE A 144 11.04 -6.23 8.74
C PHE A 144 9.79 -6.74 9.47
N PRO A 145 9.87 -7.67 10.43
CA PRO A 145 8.69 -8.08 11.22
C PRO A 145 8.02 -6.91 11.96
N ILE A 146 8.82 -5.99 12.53
CA ILE A 146 8.27 -4.81 13.23
C ILE A 146 7.46 -3.95 12.27
N TYR A 147 8.01 -3.65 11.10
CA TYR A 147 7.33 -2.92 10.05
C TYR A 147 6.07 -3.65 9.54
N ALA A 148 6.19 -4.94 9.27
CA ALA A 148 5.10 -5.76 8.72
C ALA A 148 3.91 -5.85 9.67
N TYR A 149 4.15 -6.18 10.95
CA TYR A 149 3.08 -6.26 11.94
C TYR A 149 2.50 -4.89 12.29
N TYR A 150 3.32 -3.84 12.33
CA TYR A 150 2.84 -2.46 12.44
C TYR A 150 1.88 -2.13 11.31
N SER A 151 2.28 -2.38 10.06
CA SER A 151 1.48 -2.09 8.87
C SER A 151 0.14 -2.85 8.86
N LEU A 152 0.17 -4.14 9.21
CA LEU A 152 -1.04 -4.96 9.35
C LEU A 152 -1.95 -4.45 10.47
N ALA A 153 -1.41 -4.09 11.63
CA ALA A 153 -2.20 -3.56 12.76
C ALA A 153 -2.89 -2.25 12.40
N ILE A 154 -2.20 -1.35 11.71
CA ILE A 154 -2.75 -0.07 11.23
C ILE A 154 -3.86 -0.31 10.18
N ALA A 155 -3.64 -1.23 9.24
CA ALA A 155 -4.65 -1.57 8.24
C ALA A 155 -5.89 -2.23 8.88
N LEU A 156 -5.71 -3.13 9.85
CA LEU A 156 -6.82 -3.75 10.60
C LEU A 156 -7.62 -2.72 11.40
N ALA A 157 -6.95 -1.72 12.00
CA ALA A 157 -7.65 -0.62 12.67
C ALA A 157 -8.52 0.17 11.68
N ALA A 158 -8.01 0.48 10.49
CA ALA A 158 -8.79 1.15 9.45
C ALA A 158 -9.97 0.29 8.96
N ILE A 159 -9.76 -1.02 8.76
CA ILE A 159 -10.82 -1.99 8.40
C ILE A 159 -11.93 -2.00 9.47
N ALA A 160 -11.57 -2.05 10.76
CA ALA A 160 -12.54 -2.01 11.85
C ALA A 160 -13.37 -0.72 11.82
N MET A 161 -12.73 0.43 11.60
CA MET A 161 -13.43 1.73 11.53
C MET A 161 -14.37 1.83 10.33
N PHE A 162 -13.95 1.37 9.15
CA PHE A 162 -14.85 1.32 8.00
C PHE A 162 -15.97 0.28 8.19
N GLY A 163 -15.67 -0.86 8.85
CA GLY A 163 -16.69 -1.85 9.20
C GLY A 163 -17.77 -1.28 10.13
N GLU A 164 -17.39 -0.54 11.17
CA GLU A 164 -18.36 0.19 12.02
C GLU A 164 -19.20 1.15 11.19
N ALA A 165 -18.59 1.95 10.31
CA ALA A 165 -19.31 2.90 9.46
C ALA A 165 -20.28 2.20 8.47
N VAL A 166 -19.97 0.98 8.02
CA VAL A 166 -20.91 0.15 7.23
C VAL A 166 -22.09 -0.29 8.08
N LEU A 167 -21.84 -0.77 9.32
CA LEU A 167 -22.89 -1.21 10.21
C LEU A 167 -23.85 -0.08 10.62
N GLU A 168 -23.32 1.12 10.80
CA GLU A 168 -24.12 2.33 11.11
C GLU A 168 -25.00 2.80 9.94
N ARG A 169 -24.71 2.40 8.71
CA ARG A 169 -25.39 2.84 7.48
C ARG A 169 -26.06 1.70 6.71
N LEU A 170 -26.37 0.59 7.38
CA LEU A 170 -27.01 -0.56 6.74
C LEU A 170 -28.39 -0.22 6.12
N ASP A 171 -29.09 0.74 6.68
CA ASP A 171 -30.37 1.26 6.18
C ASP A 171 -30.23 2.02 4.85
N GLU A 172 -29.07 2.58 4.55
CA GLU A 172 -28.76 3.22 3.25
C GLU A 172 -28.47 2.18 2.13
N GLY A 173 -28.43 0.89 2.47
CA GLY A 173 -28.11 -0.22 1.57
C GLY A 173 -26.62 -0.60 1.63
N LEU A 174 -26.30 -1.77 1.05
CA LEU A 174 -24.92 -2.30 1.07
C LEU A 174 -23.97 -1.57 0.11
N LEU A 175 -24.50 -0.96 -0.95
CA LEU A 175 -23.68 -0.22 -1.93
C LEU A 175 -23.58 1.25 -1.51
N ASN A 176 -22.74 1.52 -0.54
CA ASN A 176 -22.47 2.88 -0.07
C ASN A 176 -20.95 3.15 0.00
N THR A 177 -20.60 4.39 0.21
CA THR A 177 -19.20 4.85 0.27
C THR A 177 -18.37 4.12 1.33
N SER A 178 -18.98 3.79 2.50
CA SER A 178 -18.30 3.06 3.57
C SER A 178 -17.90 1.65 3.14
N THR A 179 -18.79 0.93 2.45
CA THR A 179 -18.53 -0.41 1.90
C THR A 179 -17.43 -0.36 0.84
N ALA A 180 -17.44 0.66 -0.02
CA ALA A 180 -16.40 0.81 -1.04
C ALA A 180 -15.01 0.99 -0.40
N PHE A 181 -14.87 1.82 0.64
CA PHE A 181 -13.61 1.99 1.36
C PHE A 181 -13.22 0.75 2.16
N LEU A 182 -14.18 0.05 2.75
CA LEU A 182 -13.93 -1.21 3.46
C LEU A 182 -13.33 -2.26 2.51
N VAL A 183 -13.96 -2.51 1.36
CA VAL A 183 -13.47 -3.46 0.35
C VAL A 183 -12.11 -3.02 -0.19
N ALA A 184 -11.95 -1.72 -0.49
CA ALA A 184 -10.70 -1.15 -0.96
C ALA A 184 -9.53 -1.34 0.02
N THR A 185 -9.80 -1.42 1.33
CA THR A 185 -8.78 -1.62 2.36
C THR A 185 -8.52 -3.11 2.61
N ILE A 186 -9.54 -3.96 2.60
CA ILE A 186 -9.41 -5.41 2.86
C ILE A 186 -8.50 -6.07 1.82
N LEU A 187 -8.70 -5.80 0.53
CA LEU A 187 -8.03 -6.53 -0.54
C LEU A 187 -6.50 -6.42 -0.50
N PRO A 188 -5.89 -5.22 -0.45
CA PRO A 188 -4.45 -5.10 -0.31
C PRO A 188 -3.94 -5.69 1.01
N THR A 189 -4.71 -5.51 2.11
CA THR A 189 -4.33 -6.01 3.43
C THR A 189 -4.25 -7.53 3.46
N VAL A 190 -5.23 -8.22 2.87
CA VAL A 190 -5.21 -9.70 2.75
C VAL A 190 -4.04 -10.15 1.89
N GLY A 191 -3.79 -9.49 0.75
CA GLY A 191 -2.64 -9.79 -0.09
C GLY A 191 -1.30 -9.69 0.66
N THR A 192 -1.11 -8.61 1.40
CA THR A 192 0.10 -8.42 2.23
C THR A 192 0.15 -9.40 3.42
N ALA A 193 -0.98 -9.71 4.04
CA ALA A 193 -1.02 -10.70 5.12
C ALA A 193 -0.59 -12.09 4.64
N ILE A 194 -1.01 -12.51 3.45
CA ILE A 194 -0.57 -13.77 2.82
C ILE A 194 0.96 -13.76 2.62
N TYR A 195 1.52 -12.64 2.17
CA TYR A 195 2.97 -12.49 2.02
C TYR A 195 3.71 -12.59 3.35
N VAL A 196 3.28 -11.83 4.36
CA VAL A 196 3.97 -11.71 5.66
C VAL A 196 3.83 -13.00 6.49
N ILE A 197 2.61 -13.55 6.57
CA ILE A 197 2.28 -14.70 7.45
C ILE A 197 2.49 -16.01 6.70
N GLY A 198 2.11 -16.07 5.43
CA GLY A 198 2.21 -17.27 4.60
C GLY A 198 3.61 -17.53 4.06
N GLY A 199 4.55 -16.58 4.21
CA GLY A 199 5.93 -16.71 3.74
C GLY A 199 6.06 -16.89 2.22
N THR A 200 5.11 -16.34 1.45
CA THR A 200 5.19 -16.38 -0.01
C THR A 200 6.28 -15.45 -0.53
N GLN A 201 6.88 -15.77 -1.67
CA GLN A 201 7.87 -14.88 -2.28
C GLN A 201 7.25 -13.64 -2.93
N ILE A 202 5.99 -13.74 -3.36
CA ILE A 202 5.25 -12.68 -4.04
C ILE A 202 4.37 -11.95 -3.02
N ASP A 203 4.51 -10.63 -2.96
CA ASP A 203 3.56 -9.76 -2.23
C ASP A 203 2.34 -9.50 -3.12
N TYR A 204 1.19 -10.03 -2.67
CA TYR A 204 -0.09 -9.85 -3.37
C TYR A 204 -0.79 -8.53 -3.01
N GLY A 205 -0.28 -7.78 -2.04
CA GLY A 205 -0.86 -6.50 -1.61
C GLY A 205 -1.07 -5.50 -2.75
N PRO A 206 -0.05 -5.20 -3.57
CA PRO A 206 -0.20 -4.22 -4.65
C PRO A 206 -1.20 -4.64 -5.73
N PHE A 207 -1.45 -5.94 -5.93
CA PHE A 207 -2.49 -6.42 -6.87
C PHE A 207 -3.91 -6.09 -6.37
N GLY A 208 -4.11 -6.06 -5.05
CA GLY A 208 -5.38 -5.69 -4.43
C GLY A 208 -5.82 -4.28 -4.81
N PHE A 209 -4.89 -3.36 -5.10
CA PHE A 209 -5.21 -2.00 -5.49
C PHE A 209 -5.92 -1.87 -6.84
N LEU A 210 -5.89 -2.89 -7.69
CA LEU A 210 -6.65 -2.87 -8.95
C LEU A 210 -8.15 -2.73 -8.67
N ILE A 211 -8.67 -3.56 -7.76
CA ILE A 211 -10.08 -3.51 -7.37
C ILE A 211 -10.32 -2.33 -6.41
N SER A 212 -9.38 -2.06 -5.51
CA SER A 212 -9.48 -0.94 -4.57
C SER A 212 -9.61 0.42 -5.29
N GLY A 213 -8.84 0.62 -6.36
CA GLY A 213 -8.94 1.84 -7.17
C GLY A 213 -10.34 2.02 -7.78
N LEU A 214 -10.94 0.94 -8.28
CA LEU A 214 -12.32 0.96 -8.81
C LEU A 214 -13.35 1.25 -7.72
N CYS A 215 -13.21 0.64 -6.53
CA CYS A 215 -14.09 0.91 -5.40
C CYS A 215 -14.01 2.37 -4.94
N ILE A 216 -12.80 2.93 -4.85
CA ILE A 216 -12.61 4.33 -4.46
C ILE A 216 -13.17 5.28 -5.52
N MET A 217 -12.96 4.99 -6.81
CA MET A 217 -13.58 5.78 -7.89
C MET A 217 -15.09 5.74 -7.80
N ALA A 218 -15.69 4.57 -7.60
CA ALA A 218 -17.13 4.44 -7.43
C ALA A 218 -17.62 5.26 -6.24
N ALA A 219 -16.91 5.22 -5.11
CA ALA A 219 -17.25 6.02 -3.93
C ALA A 219 -17.14 7.54 -4.17
N MET A 220 -16.19 7.98 -5.01
CA MET A 220 -15.99 9.42 -5.28
C MET A 220 -16.99 10.00 -6.29
N PHE A 221 -17.49 9.20 -7.23
CA PHE A 221 -18.25 9.71 -8.37
C PHE A 221 -19.71 9.24 -8.43
N TYR A 222 -20.08 8.16 -7.72
CA TYR A 222 -21.38 7.52 -7.86
C TYR A 222 -22.08 7.21 -6.53
N LEU A 223 -21.42 7.27 -5.40
CA LEU A 223 -21.94 7.00 -4.05
C LEU A 223 -21.79 8.22 -3.13
#